data_ca0e16490252456a979cb9dc4f5d1a13
#
_entry.id   ca0e16490252456a979cb9dc4f5d1a13
#
_cell.length_a   1.000
_cell.length_b   1.000
_cell.length_c   1.000
_cell.angle_alpha   90.00
_cell.angle_beta   90.00
_cell.angle_gamma   90.00
#
_symmetry.space_group_name_H-M   'P 1'
#
loop_
_entity.id
_entity.type
_entity.pdbx_description
1 polymer ?
#
loop_
_entity_poly.entity_id
_entity_poly.type
_entity_poly.pdbx_seq_one_letter_code
_entity_poly.pdbx_strand_id
1 'polypeptide(L)'
;LKGTFYLIQKYITKRSKVKINIIDKSWHFHSANIKKKKIGKILEIGAGKSLAQNIYISYNFNNSIKQTVIDISEMLDFKLFNEASKQVSNLLNLKNKGLVKNLEQLKQLYNIDYKAPMKVEELEENENKYDMCISTTALEHFSVLDLKNYLKQLKKILSGETLISSAIDYSDHYSHTDSSISPLNYLKFTELEWKKYNNSYLFQNRLRHQDYKKVFSEMDFEILEVEKGPFLEKPN
;
A
#
# COMPACT_ATOMS: atom_id res chain seq x y z
N LEU A 1 4.66 -7.40 -23.98
CA LEU A 1 4.63 -8.22 -22.76
C LEU A 1 3.86 -7.56 -21.60
N LYS A 2 4.09 -6.26 -21.26
CA LYS A 2 3.31 -5.56 -20.21
C LYS A 2 1.82 -5.47 -20.56
N GLY A 3 1.48 -5.14 -21.82
CA GLY A 3 0.10 -5.06 -22.29
C GLY A 3 -0.63 -6.42 -22.25
N THR A 4 0.05 -7.49 -22.61
CA THR A 4 -0.52 -8.86 -22.59
C THR A 4 -0.80 -9.33 -21.18
N PHE A 5 0.12 -9.05 -20.23
CA PHE A 5 -0.07 -9.36 -18.81
C PHE A 5 -1.23 -8.56 -18.19
N TYR A 6 -1.36 -7.28 -18.54
CA TYR A 6 -2.49 -6.43 -18.14
C TYR A 6 -3.83 -6.99 -18.68
N LEU A 7 -3.86 -7.45 -19.93
CA LEU A 7 -5.04 -8.07 -20.54
C LEU A 7 -5.39 -9.40 -19.85
N ILE A 8 -4.39 -10.21 -19.49
CA ILE A 8 -4.58 -11.44 -18.73
C ILE A 8 -5.18 -11.13 -17.35
N GLN A 9 -4.60 -10.17 -16.63
CA GLN A 9 -5.16 -9.74 -15.34
C GLN A 9 -6.58 -9.19 -15.46
N LYS A 10 -6.88 -8.45 -16.53
CA LYS A 10 -8.18 -7.85 -16.75
C LYS A 10 -9.26 -8.87 -17.14
N TYR A 11 -8.95 -9.81 -18.01
CA TYR A 11 -9.94 -10.71 -18.63
C TYR A 11 -9.94 -12.11 -18.04
N ILE A 12 -8.80 -12.63 -17.59
CA ILE A 12 -8.67 -14.00 -17.08
C ILE A 12 -8.78 -14.04 -15.56
N THR A 13 -8.01 -13.23 -14.84
CA THR A 13 -8.00 -13.26 -13.37
C THR A 13 -9.08 -12.39 -12.73
N LYS A 14 -9.87 -11.64 -13.52
CA LYS A 14 -10.94 -10.73 -13.07
C LYS A 14 -10.51 -9.74 -11.99
N ARG A 15 -9.22 -9.45 -11.84
CA ARG A 15 -8.67 -8.42 -10.93
C ARG A 15 -9.04 -6.98 -11.33
N SER A 16 -10.02 -6.83 -12.23
CA SER A 16 -10.58 -5.56 -12.70
C SER A 16 -11.86 -5.15 -11.97
N LYS A 17 -12.20 -5.81 -10.87
CA LYS A 17 -13.36 -5.46 -10.04
C LYS A 17 -12.91 -5.08 -8.63
N VAL A 18 -13.50 -4.04 -8.10
CA VAL A 18 -13.38 -3.68 -6.68
C VAL A 18 -14.54 -4.33 -5.94
N LYS A 19 -14.25 -4.99 -4.82
CA LYS A 19 -15.25 -5.54 -3.93
C LYS A 19 -14.86 -5.20 -2.49
N ILE A 20 -15.46 -4.16 -1.94
CA ILE A 20 -15.24 -3.69 -0.58
C ILE A 20 -16.52 -3.93 0.20
N ASN A 21 -16.55 -5.02 0.95
CA ASN A 21 -17.71 -5.41 1.77
C ASN A 21 -17.58 -4.95 3.22
N ILE A 22 -16.34 -4.72 3.66
CA ILE A 22 -15.97 -4.26 5.00
C ILE A 22 -14.81 -3.29 4.88
N ILE A 23 -14.66 -2.42 5.85
CA ILE A 23 -13.46 -1.59 5.96
C ILE A 23 -12.31 -2.47 6.46
N ASP A 24 -11.21 -2.46 5.74
CA ASP A 24 -10.03 -3.27 6.06
C ASP A 24 -9.43 -2.85 7.41
N LYS A 25 -8.91 -3.81 8.17
CA LYS A 25 -8.28 -3.55 9.47
C LYS A 25 -7.08 -2.62 9.36
N SER A 26 -6.28 -2.75 8.30
CA SER A 26 -5.14 -1.87 8.06
C SER A 26 -5.56 -0.41 7.89
N TRP A 27 -6.71 -0.15 7.25
CA TRP A 27 -7.22 1.22 7.10
C TRP A 27 -7.65 1.82 8.45
N HIS A 28 -8.25 1.00 9.32
CA HIS A 28 -8.57 1.42 10.70
C HIS A 28 -7.29 1.72 11.48
N PHE A 29 -6.29 0.85 11.38
CA PHE A 29 -5.00 1.01 12.05
C PHE A 29 -4.29 2.31 11.62
N HIS A 30 -4.17 2.55 10.31
CA HIS A 30 -3.59 3.80 9.80
C HIS A 30 -4.38 5.03 10.25
N SER A 31 -5.71 4.97 10.18
CA SER A 31 -6.57 6.07 10.59
C SER A 31 -6.51 6.36 12.09
N ALA A 32 -6.37 5.33 12.93
CA ALA A 32 -6.16 5.50 14.36
C ALA A 32 -4.84 6.22 14.65
N ASN A 33 -3.77 5.87 13.95
CA ASN A 33 -2.47 6.52 14.06
C ASN A 33 -2.51 7.98 13.58
N ILE A 34 -3.18 8.26 12.47
CA ILE A 34 -3.41 9.62 11.96
C ILE A 34 -4.10 10.48 13.03
N LYS A 35 -5.16 9.95 13.63
CA LYS A 35 -5.93 10.67 14.68
C LYS A 35 -5.12 10.87 15.95
N LYS A 36 -4.44 9.82 16.46
CA LYS A 36 -3.64 9.83 17.69
C LYS A 36 -2.51 10.87 17.64
N LYS A 37 -1.86 11.00 16.48
CA LYS A 37 -0.71 11.90 16.28
C LYS A 37 -1.08 13.24 15.64
N LYS A 38 -2.36 13.51 15.37
CA LYS A 38 -2.86 14.74 14.74
C LYS A 38 -2.18 15.05 13.41
N ILE A 39 -2.03 14.02 12.58
CA ILE A 39 -1.39 14.10 11.28
C ILE A 39 -2.21 14.97 10.32
N GLY A 40 -1.57 15.85 9.57
CA GLY A 40 -2.21 16.70 8.55
C GLY A 40 -1.80 16.32 7.13
N LYS A 41 -0.62 15.75 6.95
CA LYS A 41 -0.06 15.44 5.63
C LYS A 41 0.58 14.06 5.61
N ILE A 42 0.08 13.20 4.73
CA ILE A 42 0.61 11.84 4.58
C ILE A 42 1.25 11.62 3.20
N LEU A 43 2.24 10.74 3.16
CA LEU A 43 2.77 10.10 1.97
C LEU A 43 2.31 8.65 1.97
N GLU A 44 1.74 8.16 0.87
CA GLU A 44 1.47 6.75 0.69
C GLU A 44 2.26 6.18 -0.48
N ILE A 45 2.76 4.95 -0.29
CA ILE A 45 3.53 4.23 -1.28
C ILE A 45 2.78 2.97 -1.69
N GLY A 46 2.54 2.85 -3.02
CA GLY A 46 1.94 1.64 -3.57
C GLY A 46 0.45 1.49 -3.28
N ALA A 47 -0.35 2.54 -3.43
CA ALA A 47 -1.79 2.52 -3.13
C ALA A 47 -2.65 1.70 -4.11
N GLY A 48 -2.05 1.16 -5.17
CA GLY A 48 -2.73 0.30 -6.14
C GLY A 48 -3.71 1.03 -7.05
N LYS A 49 -4.63 0.27 -7.67
CA LYS A 49 -5.46 0.76 -8.79
C LYS A 49 -6.66 1.60 -8.38
N SER A 50 -7.23 1.35 -7.22
CA SER A 50 -8.51 1.94 -6.80
C SER A 50 -8.38 3.03 -5.75
N LEU A 51 -7.21 3.19 -5.13
CA LEU A 51 -6.96 4.09 -4.01
C LEU A 51 -8.01 3.97 -2.88
N ALA A 52 -8.52 2.76 -2.63
CA ALA A 52 -9.65 2.54 -1.72
C ALA A 52 -9.36 3.02 -0.29
N GLN A 53 -8.14 2.82 0.20
CA GLN A 53 -7.68 3.32 1.50
C GLN A 53 -7.67 4.84 1.56
N ASN A 54 -7.19 5.52 0.50
CA ASN A 54 -7.16 6.98 0.42
C ASN A 54 -8.58 7.57 0.38
N ILE A 55 -9.49 6.90 -0.33
CA ILE A 55 -10.91 7.23 -0.32
C ILE A 55 -11.46 7.16 1.11
N TYR A 56 -11.18 6.06 1.82
CA TYR A 56 -11.60 5.90 3.21
C TYR A 56 -11.05 7.01 4.12
N ILE A 57 -9.75 7.34 4.01
CA ILE A 57 -9.13 8.44 4.76
C ILE A 57 -9.82 9.77 4.43
N SER A 58 -10.10 10.06 3.15
CA SER A 58 -10.78 11.28 2.72
C SER A 58 -12.18 11.43 3.31
N TYR A 59 -12.93 10.34 3.45
CA TYR A 59 -14.24 10.35 4.11
C TYR A 59 -14.10 10.45 5.63
N ASN A 60 -13.24 9.64 6.23
CA ASN A 60 -13.10 9.53 7.68
C ASN A 60 -12.59 10.83 8.33
N PHE A 61 -11.80 11.61 7.59
CA PHE A 61 -11.24 12.88 8.04
C PHE A 61 -11.81 14.12 7.32
N ASN A 62 -12.91 13.95 6.59
CA ASN A 62 -13.58 15.04 5.86
C ASN A 62 -12.61 15.90 5.02
N ASN A 63 -11.72 15.26 4.28
CA ASN A 63 -10.67 15.89 3.47
C ASN A 63 -9.64 16.75 4.22
N SER A 64 -9.59 16.70 5.55
CA SER A 64 -8.61 17.49 6.31
C SER A 64 -7.17 16.98 6.14
N ILE A 65 -7.01 15.73 5.75
CA ILE A 65 -5.69 15.11 5.52
C ILE A 65 -5.28 15.32 4.06
N LYS A 66 -4.13 15.95 3.85
CA LYS A 66 -3.49 16.04 2.53
C LYS A 66 -2.77 14.72 2.25
N GLN A 67 -3.13 14.06 1.17
CA GLN A 67 -2.58 12.77 0.80
C GLN A 67 -1.74 12.90 -0.47
N THR A 68 -0.45 12.62 -0.40
CA THR A 68 0.40 12.41 -1.57
C THR A 68 0.56 10.91 -1.76
N VAL A 69 0.23 10.42 -2.93
CA VAL A 69 0.31 9.00 -3.29
C VAL A 69 1.32 8.84 -4.41
N ILE A 70 2.33 8.00 -4.20
CA ILE A 70 3.32 7.67 -5.22
C ILE A 70 3.29 6.18 -5.56
N ASP A 71 3.57 5.87 -6.81
CA ASP A 71 3.74 4.50 -7.28
C ASP A 71 4.81 4.45 -8.38
N ILE A 72 5.58 3.35 -8.44
CA ILE A 72 6.62 3.12 -9.45
C ILE A 72 6.05 2.91 -10.86
N SER A 73 4.75 2.68 -10.96
CA SER A 73 4.02 2.51 -12.22
C SER A 73 2.69 3.26 -12.14
N GLU A 74 2.22 3.76 -13.27
CA GLU A 74 0.88 4.33 -13.34
C GLU A 74 -0.16 3.21 -13.19
N MET A 75 -0.74 3.12 -12.00
CA MET A 75 -1.66 2.05 -11.61
C MET A 75 -3.11 2.53 -11.53
N LEU A 76 -3.35 3.81 -11.27
CA LEU A 76 -4.67 4.37 -11.04
C LEU A 76 -5.63 4.10 -12.20
N ASP A 77 -6.77 3.52 -11.87
CA ASP A 77 -7.89 3.31 -12.78
C ASP A 77 -9.12 4.07 -12.25
N PHE A 78 -9.51 5.14 -12.93
CA PHE A 78 -10.62 5.99 -12.48
C PHE A 78 -11.96 5.26 -12.42
N LYS A 79 -12.16 4.20 -13.22
CA LYS A 79 -13.36 3.37 -13.12
C LYS A 79 -13.37 2.60 -11.80
N LEU A 80 -12.26 1.95 -11.47
CA LEU A 80 -12.12 1.23 -10.19
C LEU A 80 -12.15 2.18 -9.00
N PHE A 81 -11.55 3.38 -9.12
CA PHE A 81 -11.62 4.43 -8.12
C PHE A 81 -13.08 4.83 -7.82
N ASN A 82 -13.86 5.13 -8.85
CA ASN A 82 -15.25 5.55 -8.69
C ASN A 82 -16.12 4.42 -8.12
N GLU A 83 -15.86 3.17 -8.51
CA GLU A 83 -16.51 2.00 -7.94
C GLU A 83 -16.17 1.84 -6.45
N ALA A 84 -14.89 1.97 -6.09
CA ALA A 84 -14.44 1.95 -4.70
C ALA A 84 -15.06 3.07 -3.88
N SER A 85 -15.09 4.30 -4.42
CA SER A 85 -15.70 5.44 -3.75
C SER A 85 -17.17 5.23 -3.43
N LYS A 86 -17.93 4.67 -4.36
CA LYS A 86 -19.34 4.32 -4.13
C LYS A 86 -19.49 3.27 -3.02
N GLN A 87 -18.64 2.23 -3.02
CA GLN A 87 -18.70 1.17 -2.01
C GLN A 87 -18.29 1.69 -0.62
N VAL A 88 -17.20 2.46 -0.53
CA VAL A 88 -16.75 3.05 0.75
C VAL A 88 -17.78 4.03 1.30
N SER A 89 -18.34 4.93 0.47
CA SER A 89 -19.36 5.88 0.93
C SER A 89 -20.61 5.17 1.45
N ASN A 90 -21.04 4.08 0.81
CA ASN A 90 -22.16 3.26 1.28
C ASN A 90 -21.87 2.60 2.63
N LEU A 91 -20.66 2.02 2.80
CA LEU A 91 -20.26 1.38 4.06
C LEU A 91 -20.20 2.38 5.23
N LEU A 92 -19.87 3.63 4.93
CA LEU A 92 -19.79 4.71 5.92
C LEU A 92 -21.14 5.44 6.12
N ASN A 93 -22.19 5.08 5.36
CA ASN A 93 -23.46 5.80 5.30
C ASN A 93 -23.28 7.30 4.98
N LEU A 94 -22.38 7.62 4.05
CA LEU A 94 -22.08 8.98 3.62
C LEU A 94 -22.49 9.20 2.16
N LYS A 95 -22.77 10.46 1.81
CA LYS A 95 -23.04 10.86 0.41
C LYS A 95 -21.75 10.71 -0.40
N ASN A 96 -21.85 10.08 -1.58
CA ASN A 96 -20.74 10.00 -2.52
C ASN A 96 -20.33 11.40 -3.02
N LYS A 97 -19.01 11.66 -3.10
CA LYS A 97 -18.46 12.97 -3.47
C LYS A 97 -18.56 13.29 -4.97
N GLY A 98 -19.03 12.35 -5.79
CA GLY A 98 -19.15 12.51 -7.23
C GLY A 98 -18.10 11.72 -8.03
N LEU A 99 -18.21 11.82 -9.36
CA LEU A 99 -17.32 11.12 -10.28
C LEU A 99 -15.99 11.85 -10.44
N VAL A 100 -14.92 11.10 -10.42
CA VAL A 100 -13.55 11.55 -10.72
C VAL A 100 -13.14 11.03 -12.09
N LYS A 101 -12.71 11.94 -12.97
CA LYS A 101 -12.30 11.64 -14.34
C LYS A 101 -10.83 11.98 -14.62
N ASN A 102 -10.22 12.78 -13.75
CA ASN A 102 -8.83 13.24 -13.89
C ASN A 102 -8.20 13.53 -12.51
N LEU A 103 -6.90 13.77 -12.50
CA LEU A 103 -6.12 14.02 -11.29
C LEU A 103 -6.53 15.33 -10.57
N GLU A 104 -6.97 16.33 -11.31
CA GLU A 104 -7.44 17.60 -10.72
C GLU A 104 -8.69 17.38 -9.87
N GLN A 105 -9.68 16.67 -10.40
CA GLN A 105 -10.89 16.30 -9.66
C GLN A 105 -10.58 15.38 -8.47
N LEU A 106 -9.60 14.46 -8.62
CA LEU A 106 -9.12 13.62 -7.53
C LEU A 106 -8.62 14.48 -6.37
N LYS A 107 -7.79 15.47 -6.67
CA LYS A 107 -7.26 16.42 -5.68
C LYS A 107 -8.34 17.29 -5.07
N GLN A 108 -9.24 17.84 -5.87
CA GLN A 108 -10.32 18.72 -5.39
C GLN A 108 -11.33 17.99 -4.50
N LEU A 109 -11.78 16.80 -4.91
CA LEU A 109 -12.85 16.08 -4.22
C LEU A 109 -12.36 15.21 -3.05
N TYR A 110 -11.12 14.72 -3.10
CA TYR A 110 -10.59 13.74 -2.12
C TYR A 110 -9.32 14.18 -1.41
N ASN A 111 -8.75 15.35 -1.77
CA ASN A 111 -7.47 15.85 -1.27
C ASN A 111 -6.32 14.85 -1.49
N ILE A 112 -6.34 14.14 -2.64
CA ILE A 112 -5.35 13.16 -3.05
C ILE A 112 -4.54 13.72 -4.23
N ASP A 113 -3.23 13.80 -4.07
CA ASP A 113 -2.25 14.19 -5.09
C ASP A 113 -1.51 12.92 -5.54
N TYR A 114 -1.96 12.33 -6.66
CA TYR A 114 -1.38 11.08 -7.20
C TYR A 114 -0.25 11.38 -8.17
N LYS A 115 0.90 10.78 -7.94
CA LYS A 115 2.12 10.95 -8.71
C LYS A 115 2.69 9.58 -9.09
N ALA A 116 2.56 9.22 -10.36
CA ALA A 116 3.14 8.00 -10.90
C ALA A 116 3.41 8.18 -12.42
N PRO A 117 4.48 7.56 -12.95
CA PRO A 117 5.49 6.82 -12.21
C PRO A 117 6.40 7.73 -11.39
N MET A 118 6.64 7.38 -10.12
CA MET A 118 7.53 8.12 -9.23
C MET A 118 8.10 7.19 -8.15
N LYS A 119 9.40 7.32 -7.89
CA LYS A 119 10.07 6.66 -6.77
C LYS A 119 10.18 7.62 -5.59
N VAL A 120 10.34 7.07 -4.39
CA VAL A 120 10.48 7.88 -3.18
C VAL A 120 11.75 8.75 -3.21
N GLU A 121 12.80 8.30 -3.90
CA GLU A 121 14.06 9.03 -4.07
C GLU A 121 13.93 10.29 -4.94
N GLU A 122 12.84 10.39 -5.73
CA GLU A 122 12.55 11.54 -6.60
C GLU A 122 11.76 12.65 -5.86
N LEU A 123 11.35 12.39 -4.61
CA LEU A 123 10.72 13.39 -3.77
C LEU A 123 11.78 14.37 -3.23
N GLU A 124 11.58 15.65 -3.47
CA GLU A 124 12.50 16.70 -3.05
C GLU A 124 12.50 16.86 -1.52
N GLU A 125 13.70 17.02 -0.94
CA GLU A 125 13.92 17.09 0.51
C GLU A 125 13.31 18.36 1.15
N ASN A 126 13.21 19.46 0.41
CA ASN A 126 12.96 20.79 0.98
C ASN A 126 11.51 21.27 0.91
N GLU A 127 10.68 20.73 0.03
CA GLU A 127 9.33 21.30 -0.21
C GLU A 127 8.19 20.49 0.41
N ASN A 128 8.42 19.23 0.77
CA ASN A 128 7.35 18.31 1.08
C ASN A 128 7.60 17.47 2.34
N LYS A 129 7.76 18.13 3.49
CA LYS A 129 7.78 17.36 4.73
C LYS A 129 6.41 16.74 4.98
N TYR A 130 6.41 15.43 5.18
CA TYR A 130 5.22 14.67 5.52
C TYR A 130 5.26 14.35 7.02
N ASP A 131 4.09 14.34 7.63
CA ASP A 131 3.96 14.02 9.05
C ASP A 131 3.94 12.50 9.26
N MET A 132 3.55 11.73 8.24
CA MET A 132 3.45 10.28 8.30
C MET A 132 3.62 9.68 6.92
N CYS A 133 4.28 8.52 6.87
CA CYS A 133 4.29 7.65 5.70
C CYS A 133 3.44 6.41 5.97
N ILE A 134 2.57 6.05 5.03
CA ILE A 134 1.78 4.83 5.09
C ILE A 134 2.06 3.93 3.90
N SER A 135 1.93 2.61 4.12
CA SER A 135 1.98 1.62 3.06
C SER A 135 1.14 0.40 3.43
N THR A 136 0.39 -0.13 2.46
CA THR A 136 -0.41 -1.33 2.64
C THR A 136 -0.10 -2.31 1.52
N THR A 137 0.37 -3.50 1.89
CA THR A 137 0.77 -4.56 0.95
C THR A 137 1.72 -4.07 -0.15
N ALA A 138 2.74 -3.31 0.24
CA ALA A 138 3.73 -2.75 -0.67
C ALA A 138 5.17 -3.17 -0.30
N LEU A 139 5.53 -3.21 1.00
CA LEU A 139 6.91 -3.46 1.41
C LEU A 139 7.40 -4.88 1.13
N GLU A 140 6.51 -5.85 0.99
CA GLU A 140 6.82 -7.21 0.55
C GLU A 140 7.33 -7.28 -0.90
N HIS A 141 7.15 -6.21 -1.67
CA HIS A 141 7.68 -6.08 -3.03
C HIS A 141 9.05 -5.39 -3.10
N PHE A 142 9.62 -5.02 -1.96
CA PHE A 142 10.95 -4.44 -1.89
C PHE A 142 12.02 -5.52 -1.65
N SER A 143 13.16 -5.43 -2.32
CA SER A 143 14.36 -6.13 -1.86
C SER A 143 14.83 -5.53 -0.53
N VAL A 144 15.69 -6.25 0.21
CA VAL A 144 16.27 -5.71 1.45
C VAL A 144 17.03 -4.40 1.19
N LEU A 145 17.72 -4.32 0.06
CA LEU A 145 18.46 -3.12 -0.34
C LEU A 145 17.50 -1.96 -0.64
N ASP A 146 16.45 -2.21 -1.42
CA ASP A 146 15.46 -1.19 -1.75
C ASP A 146 14.72 -0.73 -0.49
N LEU A 147 14.40 -1.64 0.42
CA LEU A 147 13.77 -1.30 1.70
C LEU A 147 14.68 -0.38 2.54
N LYS A 148 15.98 -0.65 2.61
CA LYS A 148 16.94 0.23 3.31
C LYS A 148 17.07 1.59 2.63
N ASN A 149 17.13 1.64 1.30
CA ASN A 149 17.18 2.90 0.54
C ASN A 149 15.90 3.71 0.78
N TYR A 150 14.75 3.07 0.72
CA TYR A 150 13.47 3.66 1.04
C TYR A 150 13.44 4.28 2.44
N LEU A 151 13.83 3.53 3.47
CA LEU A 151 13.87 4.02 4.85
C LEU A 151 14.85 5.19 5.01
N LYS A 152 16.00 5.13 4.34
CA LYS A 152 16.97 6.24 4.32
C LYS A 152 16.37 7.50 3.70
N GLN A 153 15.63 7.38 2.60
CA GLN A 153 14.97 8.52 1.96
C GLN A 153 13.85 9.07 2.82
N LEU A 154 13.07 8.22 3.48
CA LEU A 154 12.02 8.68 4.39
C LEU A 154 12.57 9.60 5.49
N LYS A 155 13.73 9.31 6.07
CA LYS A 155 14.37 10.19 7.08
C LYS A 155 14.61 11.62 6.60
N LYS A 156 14.73 11.84 5.30
CA LYS A 156 14.99 13.17 4.74
C LYS A 156 13.71 13.97 4.46
N ILE A 157 12.65 13.27 4.02
CA ILE A 157 11.40 13.90 3.57
C ILE A 157 10.32 13.97 4.64
N LEU A 158 10.54 13.29 5.74
CA LEU A 158 9.63 13.27 6.87
C LEU A 158 9.97 14.38 7.88
N SER A 159 8.96 14.96 8.52
CA SER A 159 9.15 16.02 9.54
C SER A 159 9.42 15.44 10.93
N GLY A 160 10.47 15.88 11.60
CA GLY A 160 10.69 15.65 13.04
C GLY A 160 10.46 14.22 13.53
N GLU A 161 9.55 14.02 14.48
CA GLU A 161 9.14 12.72 15.03
C GLU A 161 8.17 11.99 14.07
N THR A 162 8.66 11.60 12.93
CA THR A 162 7.82 11.05 11.87
C THR A 162 7.42 9.62 12.13
N LEU A 163 6.17 9.34 11.83
CA LEU A 163 5.57 8.02 11.94
C LEU A 163 5.55 7.29 10.61
N ILE A 164 5.99 6.04 10.61
CA ILE A 164 5.76 5.09 9.51
C ILE A 164 4.71 4.09 9.99
N SER A 165 3.67 3.90 9.21
CA SER A 165 2.63 2.92 9.49
C SER A 165 2.47 1.99 8.30
N SER A 166 2.84 0.72 8.45
CA SER A 166 2.88 -0.24 7.36
C SER A 166 2.10 -1.50 7.69
N ALA A 167 1.24 -1.91 6.77
CA ALA A 167 0.64 -3.23 6.77
C ALA A 167 1.36 -4.10 5.73
N ILE A 168 1.97 -5.20 6.18
CA ILE A 168 2.83 -6.06 5.36
C ILE A 168 2.18 -7.43 5.22
N ASP A 169 2.04 -7.90 3.99
CA ASP A 169 1.53 -9.23 3.70
C ASP A 169 2.66 -10.26 3.72
N TYR A 170 2.55 -11.22 4.64
CA TYR A 170 3.50 -12.34 4.78
C TYR A 170 3.02 -13.61 4.09
N SER A 171 2.04 -13.52 3.20
CA SER A 171 1.55 -14.67 2.45
C SER A 171 2.21 -14.83 1.08
N ASP A 172 2.22 -16.05 0.56
CA ASP A 172 2.57 -16.33 -0.83
C ASP A 172 1.49 -15.75 -1.75
N HIS A 173 1.84 -14.78 -2.59
CA HIS A 173 0.88 -14.10 -3.46
C HIS A 173 0.25 -15.02 -4.52
N TYR A 174 0.84 -16.16 -4.84
CA TYR A 174 0.19 -17.15 -5.69
C TYR A 174 -1.05 -17.76 -5.01
N SER A 175 -1.07 -17.83 -3.67
CA SER A 175 -2.24 -18.29 -2.91
C SER A 175 -3.47 -17.39 -3.05
N HIS A 176 -3.28 -16.12 -3.40
CA HIS A 176 -4.39 -15.18 -3.63
C HIS A 176 -5.20 -15.51 -4.89
N THR A 177 -4.64 -16.29 -5.80
CA THR A 177 -5.28 -16.65 -7.08
C THR A 177 -5.59 -18.12 -7.19
N ASP A 178 -4.88 -18.95 -6.43
CA ASP A 178 -5.03 -20.41 -6.42
C ASP A 178 -5.16 -20.89 -4.96
N SER A 179 -6.37 -21.26 -4.58
CA SER A 179 -6.68 -21.72 -3.21
C SER A 179 -6.05 -23.06 -2.85
N SER A 180 -5.48 -23.82 -3.82
CA SER A 180 -4.71 -25.03 -3.56
C SER A 180 -3.29 -24.72 -3.05
N ILE A 181 -2.83 -23.49 -3.22
CA ILE A 181 -1.52 -23.02 -2.76
C ILE A 181 -1.64 -22.48 -1.34
N SER A 182 -0.88 -23.05 -0.41
CA SER A 182 -0.80 -22.55 0.97
C SER A 182 -0.24 -21.12 1.01
N PRO A 183 -0.77 -20.24 1.88
CA PRO A 183 -0.19 -18.90 2.10
C PRO A 183 1.29 -18.92 2.52
N LEU A 184 1.82 -20.03 3.00
CA LEU A 184 3.24 -20.18 3.36
C LEU A 184 4.02 -21.03 2.34
N ASN A 185 3.44 -21.34 1.18
CA ASN A 185 4.04 -22.25 0.21
C ASN A 185 5.43 -21.79 -0.26
N TYR A 186 5.64 -20.48 -0.48
CA TYR A 186 6.92 -19.93 -0.93
C TYR A 186 8.08 -20.17 0.06
N LEU A 187 7.80 -20.53 1.32
CA LEU A 187 8.82 -20.89 2.31
C LEU A 187 9.38 -22.32 2.14
N LYS A 188 8.75 -23.15 1.31
CA LYS A 188 9.22 -24.51 1.01
C LYS A 188 10.42 -24.50 0.06
N PHE A 189 10.59 -23.41 -0.70
CA PHE A 189 11.62 -23.30 -1.73
C PHE A 189 12.95 -22.80 -1.17
N THR A 190 14.05 -23.37 -1.64
CA THR A 190 15.37 -22.76 -1.50
C THR A 190 15.42 -21.42 -2.26
N GLU A 191 16.43 -20.60 -1.99
CA GLU A 191 16.60 -19.32 -2.73
C GLU A 191 16.75 -19.55 -4.24
N LEU A 192 17.45 -20.62 -4.65
CA LEU A 192 17.67 -20.92 -6.05
C LEU A 192 16.38 -21.36 -6.75
N GLU A 193 15.55 -22.15 -6.07
CA GLU A 193 14.26 -22.57 -6.60
C GLU A 193 13.29 -21.40 -6.67
N TRP A 194 13.24 -20.56 -5.61
CA TRP A 194 12.33 -19.41 -5.57
C TRP A 194 12.60 -18.42 -6.69
N LYS A 195 13.85 -18.21 -7.10
CA LYS A 195 14.20 -17.35 -8.24
C LYS A 195 13.46 -17.72 -9.54
N LYS A 196 13.02 -18.96 -9.73
CA LYS A 196 12.27 -19.38 -10.91
C LYS A 196 10.84 -18.81 -10.92
N TYR A 197 10.28 -18.59 -9.75
CA TYR A 197 8.91 -18.07 -9.56
C TYR A 197 8.89 -16.57 -9.31
N ASN A 198 9.94 -16.05 -8.66
CA ASN A 198 10.06 -14.67 -8.22
C ASN A 198 10.71 -13.80 -9.31
N ASN A 199 9.91 -13.37 -10.26
CA ASN A 199 10.37 -12.57 -11.40
C ASN A 199 10.05 -11.07 -11.18
N SER A 200 10.60 -10.20 -12.04
CA SER A 200 10.47 -8.74 -11.93
C SER A 200 9.03 -8.21 -12.01
N TYR A 201 8.05 -9.01 -12.44
CA TYR A 201 6.64 -8.63 -12.51
C TYR A 201 5.84 -9.01 -11.26
N LEU A 202 6.33 -10.04 -10.55
CA LEU A 202 5.69 -10.62 -9.37
C LEU A 202 6.69 -10.74 -8.22
N PHE A 203 7.67 -9.83 -8.18
CA PHE A 203 8.68 -9.88 -7.13
C PHE A 203 8.02 -9.78 -5.76
N GLN A 204 8.32 -10.75 -4.91
CA GLN A 204 7.96 -10.77 -3.51
C GLN A 204 9.17 -11.20 -2.69
N ASN A 205 9.54 -10.43 -1.68
CA ASN A 205 10.53 -10.89 -0.72
C ASN A 205 9.92 -11.98 0.18
N ARG A 206 10.79 -12.69 0.91
CA ARG A 206 10.36 -13.72 1.86
C ARG A 206 10.69 -13.35 3.30
N LEU A 207 10.84 -12.03 3.53
CA LEU A 207 11.10 -11.51 4.86
C LEU A 207 9.93 -11.80 5.79
N ARG A 208 10.25 -12.17 7.01
CA ARG A 208 9.28 -12.39 8.07
C ARG A 208 9.33 -11.23 9.06
N HIS A 209 8.41 -11.21 9.99
CA HIS A 209 8.28 -10.14 10.97
C HIS A 209 9.60 -9.76 11.65
N GLN A 210 10.41 -10.74 12.05
CA GLN A 210 11.68 -10.48 12.69
C GLN A 210 12.73 -9.87 11.75
N ASP A 211 12.68 -10.23 10.46
CA ASP A 211 13.56 -9.65 9.46
C ASP A 211 13.24 -8.18 9.22
N TYR A 212 11.96 -7.83 9.12
CA TYR A 212 11.54 -6.43 9.05
C TYR A 212 11.95 -5.64 10.31
N LYS A 213 11.73 -6.20 11.51
CA LYS A 213 12.19 -5.57 12.76
C LYS A 213 13.68 -5.28 12.73
N LYS A 214 14.47 -6.24 12.27
CA LYS A 214 15.93 -6.08 12.13
C LYS A 214 16.27 -4.97 11.15
N VAL A 215 15.65 -4.95 9.97
CA VAL A 215 15.89 -3.89 8.96
C VAL A 215 15.51 -2.52 9.49
N PHE A 216 14.36 -2.36 10.14
CA PHE A 216 13.94 -1.09 10.72
C PHE A 216 14.93 -0.64 11.81
N SER A 217 15.35 -1.54 12.70
CA SER A 217 16.34 -1.24 13.74
C SER A 217 17.72 -0.87 13.17
N GLU A 218 18.20 -1.57 12.15
CA GLU A 218 19.47 -1.26 11.45
C GLU A 218 19.43 0.12 10.77
N MET A 219 18.24 0.60 10.48
CA MET A 219 18.00 1.92 9.91
C MET A 219 17.59 2.96 10.96
N ASP A 220 17.84 2.69 12.26
CA ASP A 220 17.54 3.55 13.42
C ASP A 220 16.07 3.99 13.50
N PHE A 221 15.15 3.08 13.20
CA PHE A 221 13.73 3.25 13.47
C PHE A 221 13.30 2.44 14.69
N GLU A 222 12.60 3.09 15.60
CA GLU A 222 11.97 2.45 16.74
C GLU A 222 10.58 1.91 16.34
N ILE A 223 10.27 0.68 16.79
CA ILE A 223 8.96 0.08 16.59
C ILE A 223 8.09 0.38 17.80
N LEU A 224 7.12 1.27 17.60
CA LEU A 224 6.23 1.74 18.67
C LEU A 224 5.07 0.78 18.94
N GLU A 225 4.56 0.15 17.88
CA GLU A 225 3.37 -0.69 17.97
C GLU A 225 3.37 -1.77 16.90
N VAL A 226 2.89 -2.96 17.23
CA VAL A 226 2.72 -4.08 16.30
C VAL A 226 1.34 -4.67 16.50
N GLU A 227 0.48 -4.55 15.48
CA GLU A 227 -0.75 -5.31 15.38
C GLU A 227 -0.50 -6.57 14.55
N LYS A 228 -0.89 -7.72 15.09
CA LYS A 228 -0.73 -9.00 14.40
C LYS A 228 -2.03 -9.34 13.67
N GLY A 229 -1.89 -9.66 12.40
CA GLY A 229 -2.93 -10.31 11.62
C GLY A 229 -3.17 -11.77 12.08
N PRO A 230 -4.10 -12.48 11.44
CA PRO A 230 -4.32 -13.90 11.72
C PRO A 230 -3.02 -14.69 11.52
N PHE A 231 -2.75 -15.62 12.43
CA PHE A 231 -1.63 -16.54 12.24
C PHE A 231 -1.92 -17.46 11.06
N LEU A 232 -0.96 -17.54 10.14
CA LEU A 232 -1.00 -18.52 9.07
C LEU A 232 -0.45 -19.84 9.65
N GLU A 233 -1.26 -20.89 9.57
CA GLU A 233 -0.81 -22.22 9.96
C GLU A 233 0.25 -22.74 8.98
N LYS A 234 1.26 -23.41 9.53
CA LYS A 234 2.25 -24.08 8.66
C LYS A 234 1.54 -25.16 7.84
N PRO A 235 1.79 -25.25 6.54
CA PRO A 235 1.30 -26.38 5.77
C PRO A 235 1.93 -27.67 6.32
N ASN A 236 1.10 -28.69 6.48
CA ASN A 236 1.55 -30.05 6.85
C ASN A 236 2.51 -30.62 5.82
#